data_a9cfaf2ff3498dde3e4a547c71e98fd6
#
_entry.id   a9cfaf2ff3498dde3e4a547c71e98fd6
#
_cell.length_a   1.000
_cell.length_b   1.000
_cell.length_c   1.000
_cell.angle_alpha   90.00
_cell.angle_beta   90.00
_cell.angle_gamma   90.00
#
_symmetry.space_group_name_H-M   'P 1'
#
loop_
_entity.id
_entity.type
_entity.pdbx_description
1 polymer ?
#
loop_
_entity_poly.entity_id
_entity_poly.type
_entity_poly.pdbx_seq_one_letter_code
_entity_poly.pdbx_strand_id
1 'polypeptide(L)'
;MASTGRERVTAALHLDRADRAPISAWGHSYEREWSVDELVTTTVGIAKRCELDFVKLQARATCFAETFGAAWRFSGSGALPPVMEQPGGRDAESWRRIAASEPDHRALAEQVQVIAAVTRELGPETPCLQTVFSPGMIAWYLSGNDLDVLRALLRSEPDLMAAGLARIGETMAWFARESIAAGAAGIFYAINPLANMTTMAPDEYERIMLPFDRATLAGADGAWFNMLHLCGPNVDTSLVEALRPDCVNWSIHDAGNPRLADIRDRLRIAVAGGLHRDHPIRTGSAEEVRREAADAIAQTSGRGHLLTPGCSVSPWPVDREDNARVLAEVAASA
;
A
#
# COMPACT_ATOMS: atom_id res chain seq x y z
N MET A 1 0.42 -31.42 7.39
CA MET A 1 0.77 -30.74 6.13
C MET A 1 1.15 -29.31 6.51
N ALA A 2 2.10 -28.69 5.82
CA ALA A 2 2.38 -27.26 6.02
C ALA A 2 1.18 -26.41 5.59
N SER A 3 0.90 -25.32 6.31
CA SER A 3 -0.18 -24.42 5.97
C SER A 3 0.09 -23.68 4.64
N THR A 4 -0.95 -23.35 3.91
CA THR A 4 -0.87 -22.50 2.71
C THR A 4 -0.69 -21.03 3.10
N GLY A 5 -0.31 -20.19 2.13
CA GLY A 5 -0.24 -18.74 2.36
C GLY A 5 -1.57 -18.17 2.83
N ARG A 6 -2.67 -18.61 2.20
CA ARG A 6 -4.04 -18.22 2.58
C ARG A 6 -4.37 -18.60 4.02
N GLU A 7 -4.05 -19.83 4.44
CA GLU A 7 -4.30 -20.30 5.82
C GLU A 7 -3.50 -19.49 6.84
N ARG A 8 -2.21 -19.18 6.57
CA ARG A 8 -1.39 -18.35 7.44
C ARG A 8 -1.91 -16.93 7.57
N VAL A 9 -2.28 -16.30 6.45
CA VAL A 9 -2.88 -14.97 6.46
C VAL A 9 -4.18 -14.98 7.25
N THR A 10 -5.07 -15.94 7.00
CA THR A 10 -6.34 -16.06 7.71
C THR A 10 -6.13 -16.20 9.23
N ALA A 11 -5.21 -17.06 9.66
CA ALA A 11 -4.87 -17.21 11.07
C ALA A 11 -4.34 -15.90 11.68
N ALA A 12 -3.46 -15.20 10.96
CA ALA A 12 -2.94 -13.92 11.43
C ALA A 12 -4.05 -12.86 11.59
N LEU A 13 -4.97 -12.76 10.63
CA LEU A 13 -6.10 -11.82 10.71
C LEU A 13 -7.03 -12.10 11.90
N HIS A 14 -7.19 -13.35 12.28
CA HIS A 14 -7.96 -13.76 13.46
C HIS A 14 -7.17 -13.71 14.78
N LEU A 15 -5.91 -13.22 14.76
CA LEU A 15 -5.00 -13.24 15.90
C LEU A 15 -4.71 -14.66 16.42
N ASP A 16 -4.86 -15.65 15.57
CA ASP A 16 -4.55 -17.05 15.84
C ASP A 16 -3.10 -17.39 15.54
N ARG A 17 -2.66 -18.57 15.93
CA ARG A 17 -1.33 -19.09 15.62
C ARG A 17 -1.38 -19.91 14.34
N ALA A 18 -0.52 -19.59 13.38
CA ALA A 18 -0.19 -20.46 12.24
C ALA A 18 1.07 -21.27 12.53
N ASP A 19 1.48 -22.12 11.60
CA ASP A 19 2.76 -22.83 11.67
C ASP A 19 3.96 -21.87 11.64
N ARG A 20 3.81 -20.70 11.00
CA ARG A 20 4.71 -19.54 11.04
C ARG A 20 3.98 -18.25 10.70
N ALA A 21 4.58 -17.12 10.98
CA ALA A 21 4.06 -15.83 10.50
C ALA A 21 4.02 -15.80 8.97
N PRO A 22 2.91 -15.35 8.33
CA PRO A 22 2.89 -15.13 6.89
C PRO A 22 3.86 -14.02 6.50
N ILE A 23 4.53 -14.20 5.36
CA ILE A 23 5.55 -13.29 4.86
C ILE A 23 5.13 -12.66 3.54
N SER A 24 5.50 -11.42 3.32
CA SER A 24 5.48 -10.76 2.03
C SER A 24 6.55 -9.69 1.93
N ALA A 25 6.93 -9.35 0.71
CA ALA A 25 7.78 -8.21 0.43
C ALA A 25 7.37 -7.58 -0.91
N TRP A 26 7.51 -6.26 -1.00
CA TRP A 26 7.12 -5.51 -2.19
C TRP A 26 8.00 -4.29 -2.40
N GLY A 27 8.12 -3.87 -3.64
CA GLY A 27 8.92 -2.72 -4.00
C GLY A 27 8.76 -2.36 -5.47
N HIS A 28 9.26 -1.19 -5.84
CA HIS A 28 9.18 -0.67 -7.19
C HIS A 28 10.23 -1.28 -8.11
N SER A 29 9.79 -1.77 -9.26
CA SER A 29 10.61 -2.12 -10.41
C SER A 29 10.33 -1.12 -11.53
N TYR A 30 10.80 0.11 -11.37
CA TYR A 30 10.38 1.29 -12.13
C TYR A 30 10.40 1.14 -13.64
N GLU A 31 11.30 0.34 -14.21
CA GLU A 31 11.36 0.08 -15.65
C GLU A 31 10.25 -0.87 -16.13
N ARG A 32 9.75 -1.73 -15.24
CA ARG A 32 8.81 -2.80 -15.59
C ARG A 32 7.34 -2.44 -15.32
N GLU A 33 7.11 -1.34 -14.60
CA GLU A 33 5.76 -0.90 -14.20
C GLU A 33 4.98 -0.22 -15.33
N TRP A 34 5.61 -0.02 -16.50
CA TRP A 34 5.00 0.62 -17.67
C TRP A 34 4.38 -0.38 -18.66
N SER A 35 4.51 -1.66 -18.38
CA SER A 35 3.94 -2.74 -19.19
C SER A 35 3.17 -3.71 -18.30
N VAL A 36 1.94 -4.05 -18.69
CA VAL A 36 1.12 -5.04 -17.99
C VAL A 36 1.86 -6.37 -17.90
N ASP A 37 2.36 -6.87 -19.01
CA ASP A 37 3.04 -8.18 -19.09
C ASP A 37 4.33 -8.22 -18.26
N GLU A 38 5.13 -7.15 -18.29
CA GLU A 38 6.36 -7.08 -17.49
C GLU A 38 6.06 -6.98 -16.01
N LEU A 39 5.04 -6.21 -15.60
CA LEU A 39 4.64 -6.08 -14.21
C LEU A 39 4.08 -7.41 -13.68
N VAL A 40 3.28 -8.14 -14.47
CA VAL A 40 2.80 -9.49 -14.12
C VAL A 40 3.98 -10.43 -13.95
N THR A 41 4.86 -10.54 -14.96
CA THR A 41 6.02 -11.43 -14.93
C THR A 41 6.92 -11.16 -13.73
N THR A 42 7.18 -9.88 -13.45
CA THR A 42 8.02 -9.46 -12.32
C THR A 42 7.37 -9.82 -10.99
N THR A 43 6.08 -9.49 -10.80
CA THR A 43 5.35 -9.75 -9.56
C THR A 43 5.26 -11.24 -9.25
N VAL A 44 4.85 -12.04 -10.23
CA VAL A 44 4.75 -13.51 -10.10
C VAL A 44 6.13 -14.13 -9.86
N GLY A 45 7.14 -13.65 -10.58
CA GLY A 45 8.51 -14.10 -10.42
C GLY A 45 9.06 -13.87 -9.01
N ILE A 46 8.89 -12.67 -8.46
CA ILE A 46 9.30 -12.34 -7.09
C ILE A 46 8.53 -13.22 -6.09
N ALA A 47 7.20 -13.32 -6.23
CA ALA A 47 6.37 -14.11 -5.31
C ALA A 47 6.83 -15.57 -5.23
N LYS A 48 7.12 -16.19 -6.38
CA LYS A 48 7.57 -17.59 -6.45
C LYS A 48 9.00 -17.76 -5.95
N ARG A 49 9.94 -16.88 -6.35
CA ARG A 49 11.35 -16.99 -5.92
C ARG A 49 11.57 -16.70 -4.45
N CYS A 50 10.75 -15.84 -3.85
CA CYS A 50 10.85 -15.46 -2.43
C CYS A 50 9.84 -16.22 -1.55
N GLU A 51 9.10 -17.18 -2.11
CA GLU A 51 8.11 -18.01 -1.40
C GLU A 51 7.12 -17.17 -0.57
N LEU A 52 6.60 -16.10 -1.17
CA LEU A 52 5.70 -15.17 -0.47
C LEU A 52 4.35 -15.83 -0.19
N ASP A 53 3.84 -15.67 1.03
CA ASP A 53 2.53 -16.19 1.44
C ASP A 53 1.36 -15.39 0.89
N PHE A 54 1.60 -14.11 0.60
CA PHE A 54 0.65 -13.23 -0.07
C PHE A 54 1.40 -12.17 -0.89
N VAL A 55 0.70 -11.55 -1.82
CA VAL A 55 1.24 -10.50 -2.66
C VAL A 55 0.51 -9.19 -2.40
N LYS A 56 1.23 -8.13 -2.12
CA LYS A 56 0.76 -6.76 -2.29
C LYS A 56 1.24 -6.28 -3.66
N LEU A 57 0.32 -6.15 -4.62
CA LEU A 57 0.69 -5.69 -5.96
C LEU A 57 1.30 -4.29 -5.89
N GLN A 58 2.56 -4.18 -6.31
CA GLN A 58 3.24 -2.89 -6.43
C GLN A 58 2.85 -2.26 -7.76
N ALA A 59 1.71 -1.56 -7.75
CA ALA A 59 1.23 -0.85 -8.92
C ALA A 59 2.18 0.30 -9.31
N ARG A 60 2.16 0.69 -10.59
CA ARG A 60 2.77 1.94 -11.03
C ARG A 60 2.09 3.12 -10.30
N ALA A 61 2.80 3.71 -9.35
CA ALA A 61 2.22 4.67 -8.39
C ALA A 61 1.64 5.93 -9.06
N THR A 62 2.06 6.23 -10.28
CA THR A 62 1.59 7.41 -11.06
C THR A 62 0.20 7.22 -11.64
N CYS A 63 -0.24 5.96 -11.89
CA CYS A 63 -1.52 5.64 -12.55
C CYS A 63 -2.73 6.30 -11.86
N PHE A 64 -2.68 6.44 -10.54
CA PHE A 64 -3.77 7.04 -9.77
C PHE A 64 -4.02 8.52 -10.12
N ALA A 65 -2.95 9.32 -10.24
CA ALA A 65 -3.08 10.73 -10.56
C ALA A 65 -3.10 11.01 -12.08
N GLU A 66 -2.55 10.10 -12.90
CA GLU A 66 -2.72 10.14 -14.36
C GLU A 66 -4.21 10.11 -14.76
N THR A 67 -5.00 9.32 -14.04
CA THR A 67 -6.47 9.24 -14.18
C THR A 67 -7.15 10.62 -14.08
N PHE A 68 -6.52 11.58 -13.41
CA PHE A 68 -7.05 12.94 -13.20
C PHE A 68 -6.22 14.03 -13.90
N GLY A 69 -5.45 13.66 -14.93
CA GLY A 69 -4.77 14.58 -15.84
C GLY A 69 -3.34 14.99 -15.45
N ALA A 70 -2.74 14.37 -14.46
CA ALA A 70 -1.31 14.50 -14.26
C ALA A 70 -0.52 13.64 -15.28
N ALA A 71 0.72 14.02 -15.57
CA ALA A 71 1.55 13.27 -16.51
C ALA A 71 2.95 12.99 -15.96
N TRP A 72 3.42 11.77 -16.20
CA TRP A 72 4.76 11.31 -15.87
C TRP A 72 5.39 10.61 -17.07
N ARG A 73 6.69 10.56 -17.05
CA ARG A 73 7.46 9.70 -17.96
C ARG A 73 8.42 8.81 -17.18
N PHE A 74 8.81 7.72 -17.78
CA PHE A 74 9.91 6.91 -17.25
C PHE A 74 11.19 7.76 -17.13
N SER A 75 11.90 7.61 -16.02
CA SER A 75 13.13 8.39 -15.75
C SER A 75 14.31 8.03 -16.66
N GLY A 76 14.22 6.89 -17.38
CA GLY A 76 15.33 6.29 -18.12
C GLY A 76 16.18 5.34 -17.28
N SER A 77 15.79 5.10 -16.01
CA SER A 77 16.53 4.21 -15.09
C SER A 77 15.57 3.41 -14.21
N GLY A 78 15.81 2.11 -14.09
CA GLY A 78 15.10 1.26 -13.13
C GLY A 78 15.38 1.59 -11.66
N ALA A 79 16.44 2.36 -11.40
CA ALA A 79 16.83 2.77 -10.05
C ALA A 79 16.17 4.08 -9.58
N LEU A 80 15.55 4.83 -10.48
CA LEU A 80 14.97 6.14 -10.19
C LEU A 80 13.47 6.16 -10.44
N PRO A 81 12.69 6.86 -9.58
CA PRO A 81 11.25 6.97 -9.78
C PRO A 81 10.92 7.71 -11.08
N PRO A 82 9.67 7.56 -11.59
CA PRO A 82 9.18 8.34 -12.71
C PRO A 82 9.32 9.85 -12.48
N VAL A 83 9.54 10.58 -13.57
CA VAL A 83 9.67 12.05 -13.55
C VAL A 83 8.32 12.67 -13.87
N MET A 84 7.82 13.53 -13.01
CA MET A 84 6.60 14.30 -13.26
C MET A 84 6.86 15.32 -14.35
N GLU A 85 6.02 15.33 -15.38
CA GLU A 85 6.05 16.31 -16.47
C GLU A 85 4.99 17.39 -16.28
N GLN A 86 3.83 16.99 -15.75
CA GLN A 86 2.72 17.90 -15.53
C GLN A 86 1.93 17.47 -14.27
N PRO A 87 1.82 18.33 -13.25
CA PRO A 87 0.86 18.14 -12.16
C PRO A 87 -0.57 18.43 -12.66
N GLY A 88 -1.54 17.67 -12.13
CA GLY A 88 -2.93 17.77 -12.60
C GLY A 88 -3.81 18.74 -11.82
N GLY A 89 -3.37 19.22 -10.62
CA GLY A 89 -4.25 19.91 -9.67
C GLY A 89 -3.55 20.97 -8.81
N ARG A 90 -2.89 21.96 -9.41
CA ARG A 90 -2.19 23.03 -8.68
C ARG A 90 -3.03 24.29 -8.44
N ASP A 91 -4.19 24.40 -9.06
CA ASP A 91 -5.06 25.58 -9.00
C ASP A 91 -6.54 25.23 -9.04
N ALA A 92 -7.39 26.20 -8.74
CA ALA A 92 -8.85 26.03 -8.71
C ALA A 92 -9.42 25.60 -10.07
N GLU A 93 -8.83 26.02 -11.18
CA GLU A 93 -9.30 25.66 -12.52
C GLU A 93 -9.11 24.16 -12.79
N SER A 94 -7.95 23.61 -12.44
CA SER A 94 -7.70 22.17 -12.55
C SER A 94 -8.65 21.35 -11.66
N TRP A 95 -8.93 21.82 -10.45
CA TRP A 95 -9.87 21.15 -9.55
C TRP A 95 -11.32 21.22 -10.02
N ARG A 96 -11.73 22.30 -10.71
CA ARG A 96 -13.05 22.34 -11.38
C ARG A 96 -13.15 21.27 -12.47
N ARG A 97 -12.07 21.06 -13.23
CA ARG A 97 -12.05 19.98 -14.23
C ARG A 97 -12.13 18.60 -13.57
N ILE A 98 -11.35 18.34 -12.51
CA ILE A 98 -11.40 17.07 -11.77
C ILE A 98 -12.80 16.80 -11.23
N ALA A 99 -13.45 17.78 -10.63
CA ALA A 99 -14.79 17.64 -10.05
C ALA A 99 -15.89 17.40 -11.11
N ALA A 100 -15.75 17.97 -12.30
CA ALA A 100 -16.79 17.98 -13.34
C ALA A 100 -16.62 16.92 -14.43
N SER A 101 -15.40 16.42 -14.66
CA SER A 101 -15.10 15.52 -15.78
C SER A 101 -15.19 14.05 -15.38
N GLU A 102 -15.53 13.20 -16.35
CA GLU A 102 -15.33 11.76 -16.19
C GLU A 102 -13.82 11.44 -16.20
N PRO A 103 -13.32 10.66 -15.21
CA PRO A 103 -11.92 10.29 -15.15
C PRO A 103 -11.51 9.38 -16.32
N ASP A 104 -10.26 9.50 -16.76
CA ASP A 104 -9.69 8.54 -17.72
C ASP A 104 -9.24 7.27 -16.99
N HIS A 105 -10.05 6.23 -17.04
CA HIS A 105 -9.81 4.99 -16.33
C HIS A 105 -8.74 4.07 -16.96
N ARG A 106 -8.12 4.44 -18.09
CA ARG A 106 -7.19 3.53 -18.81
C ARG A 106 -6.05 3.04 -17.93
N ALA A 107 -5.38 3.95 -17.24
CA ALA A 107 -4.25 3.58 -16.37
C ALA A 107 -4.65 2.68 -15.20
N LEU A 108 -5.84 2.84 -14.65
CA LEU A 108 -6.39 1.97 -13.60
C LEU A 108 -6.85 0.62 -14.17
N ALA A 109 -7.45 0.60 -15.37
CA ALA A 109 -7.86 -0.63 -16.04
C ALA A 109 -6.67 -1.54 -16.37
N GLU A 110 -5.51 -0.98 -16.72
CA GLU A 110 -4.26 -1.74 -16.85
C GLU A 110 -3.91 -2.45 -15.53
N GLN A 111 -4.06 -1.78 -14.38
CA GLN A 111 -3.78 -2.38 -13.07
C GLN A 111 -4.80 -3.47 -12.71
N VAL A 112 -6.05 -3.36 -13.15
CA VAL A 112 -7.05 -4.45 -13.04
C VAL A 112 -6.65 -5.65 -13.88
N GLN A 113 -6.11 -5.45 -15.09
CA GLN A 113 -5.58 -6.54 -15.90
C GLN A 113 -4.38 -7.22 -15.22
N VAL A 114 -3.48 -6.44 -14.62
CA VAL A 114 -2.33 -6.98 -13.87
C VAL A 114 -2.80 -7.86 -12.72
N ILE A 115 -3.70 -7.36 -11.86
CA ILE A 115 -4.16 -8.16 -10.70
C ILE A 115 -4.88 -9.43 -11.14
N ALA A 116 -5.70 -9.37 -12.19
CA ALA A 116 -6.37 -10.55 -12.76
C ALA A 116 -5.38 -11.63 -13.24
N ALA A 117 -4.31 -11.19 -13.90
CA ALA A 117 -3.28 -12.12 -14.38
C ALA A 117 -2.44 -12.69 -13.23
N VAL A 118 -2.02 -11.85 -12.27
CA VAL A 118 -1.24 -12.27 -11.09
C VAL A 118 -2.01 -13.27 -10.24
N THR A 119 -3.27 -13.00 -9.92
CA THR A 119 -4.12 -13.92 -9.13
C THR A 119 -4.34 -15.25 -9.82
N ARG A 120 -4.55 -15.24 -11.15
CA ARG A 120 -4.68 -16.47 -11.94
C ARG A 120 -3.40 -17.31 -11.90
N GLU A 121 -2.23 -16.69 -12.01
CA GLU A 121 -0.94 -17.42 -12.08
C GLU A 121 -0.45 -17.92 -10.72
N LEU A 122 -0.79 -17.22 -9.62
CA LEU A 122 -0.40 -17.63 -8.28
C LEU A 122 -1.42 -18.58 -7.64
N GLY A 123 -2.67 -18.54 -8.09
CA GLY A 123 -3.75 -19.36 -7.56
C GLY A 123 -4.30 -18.88 -6.21
N PRO A 124 -5.34 -19.56 -5.69
CA PRO A 124 -6.11 -19.10 -4.54
C PRO A 124 -5.36 -19.18 -3.19
N GLU A 125 -4.29 -19.95 -3.14
CA GLU A 125 -3.50 -20.16 -1.91
C GLU A 125 -2.50 -19.03 -1.63
N THR A 126 -2.27 -18.15 -2.62
CA THR A 126 -1.44 -16.95 -2.45
C THR A 126 -2.32 -15.72 -2.67
N PRO A 127 -3.00 -15.22 -1.62
CA PRO A 127 -3.89 -14.08 -1.75
C PRO A 127 -3.15 -12.82 -2.22
N CYS A 128 -3.79 -12.05 -3.11
CA CYS A 128 -3.22 -10.85 -3.68
C CYS A 128 -4.03 -9.63 -3.28
N LEU A 129 -3.35 -8.56 -2.85
CA LEU A 129 -3.95 -7.26 -2.54
C LEU A 129 -3.67 -6.27 -3.67
N GLN A 130 -4.70 -5.58 -4.13
CA GLN A 130 -4.55 -4.44 -5.02
C GLN A 130 -4.17 -3.20 -4.23
N THR A 131 -3.12 -2.47 -4.65
CA THR A 131 -2.83 -1.16 -4.07
C THR A 131 -3.88 -0.14 -4.53
N VAL A 132 -4.45 0.58 -3.57
CA VAL A 132 -5.38 1.69 -3.79
C VAL A 132 -4.92 2.89 -2.97
N PHE A 133 -4.75 4.04 -3.60
CA PHE A 133 -4.38 5.27 -2.90
C PHE A 133 -5.60 6.00 -2.38
N SER A 134 -5.45 6.62 -1.21
CA SER A 134 -6.48 7.51 -0.64
C SER A 134 -6.69 8.75 -1.53
N PRO A 135 -7.89 9.34 -1.53
CA PRO A 135 -8.14 10.59 -2.23
C PRO A 135 -7.18 11.71 -1.84
N GLY A 136 -6.83 11.81 -0.55
CA GLY A 136 -5.84 12.78 -0.07
C GLY A 136 -4.44 12.55 -0.62
N MET A 137 -3.99 11.28 -0.75
CA MET A 137 -2.72 10.95 -1.36
C MET A 137 -2.70 11.31 -2.85
N ILE A 138 -3.78 11.03 -3.57
CA ILE A 138 -3.92 11.40 -4.99
C ILE A 138 -3.91 12.92 -5.15
N ALA A 139 -4.62 13.65 -4.28
CA ALA A 139 -4.62 15.10 -4.27
C ALA A 139 -3.21 15.68 -4.05
N TRP A 140 -2.42 15.07 -3.18
CA TRP A 140 -1.01 15.45 -3.01
C TRP A 140 -0.18 15.21 -4.28
N TYR A 141 -0.35 14.08 -4.99
CA TYR A 141 0.29 13.83 -6.28
C TYR A 141 -0.12 14.88 -7.32
N LEU A 142 -1.41 15.19 -7.39
CA LEU A 142 -1.97 16.19 -8.32
C LEU A 142 -1.44 17.60 -8.03
N SER A 143 -1.14 17.94 -6.78
CA SER A 143 -0.50 19.21 -6.41
C SER A 143 0.97 19.31 -6.80
N GLY A 144 1.55 18.25 -7.40
CA GLY A 144 2.98 18.18 -7.73
C GLY A 144 3.83 17.73 -6.55
N ASN A 145 3.30 16.91 -5.66
CA ASN A 145 3.90 16.48 -4.39
C ASN A 145 4.20 17.68 -3.44
N ASP A 146 3.40 18.75 -3.57
CA ASP A 146 3.56 20.00 -2.84
C ASP A 146 2.44 20.16 -1.81
N LEU A 147 2.77 19.95 -0.53
CA LEU A 147 1.81 20.06 0.57
C LEU A 147 1.30 21.49 0.80
N ASP A 148 2.10 22.50 0.49
CA ASP A 148 1.71 23.89 0.70
C ASP A 148 0.68 24.31 -0.33
N VAL A 149 0.82 23.86 -1.59
CA VAL A 149 -0.20 24.02 -2.63
C VAL A 149 -1.50 23.32 -2.23
N LEU A 150 -1.42 22.05 -1.80
CA LEU A 150 -2.61 21.30 -1.36
C LEU A 150 -3.32 21.98 -0.19
N ARG A 151 -2.57 22.39 0.84
CA ARG A 151 -3.13 23.09 2.01
C ARG A 151 -3.73 24.45 1.65
N ALA A 152 -3.11 25.19 0.74
CA ALA A 152 -3.64 26.47 0.27
C ALA A 152 -5.01 26.28 -0.40
N LEU A 153 -5.12 25.29 -1.30
CA LEU A 153 -6.38 24.95 -1.97
C LEU A 153 -7.46 24.47 -1.00
N LEU A 154 -7.14 23.60 -0.06
CA LEU A 154 -8.07 23.14 0.98
C LEU A 154 -8.64 24.29 1.84
N ARG A 155 -7.86 25.36 2.03
CA ARG A 155 -8.31 26.54 2.78
C ARG A 155 -9.07 27.55 1.93
N SER A 156 -8.62 27.80 0.69
CA SER A 156 -9.20 28.85 -0.16
C SER A 156 -10.43 28.39 -0.93
N GLU A 157 -10.52 27.10 -1.23
CA GLU A 157 -11.55 26.53 -2.11
C GLU A 157 -12.15 25.23 -1.49
N PRO A 158 -12.63 25.25 -0.22
CA PRO A 158 -13.00 24.03 0.48
C PRO A 158 -14.10 23.21 -0.20
N ASP A 159 -15.13 23.85 -0.74
CA ASP A 159 -16.25 23.17 -1.40
C ASP A 159 -15.81 22.53 -2.73
N LEU A 160 -14.96 23.23 -3.46
CA LEU A 160 -14.40 22.72 -4.71
C LEU A 160 -13.47 21.53 -4.45
N MET A 161 -12.62 21.63 -3.45
CA MET A 161 -11.75 20.53 -3.02
C MET A 161 -12.56 19.32 -2.57
N ALA A 162 -13.63 19.54 -1.79
CA ALA A 162 -14.54 18.46 -1.39
C ALA A 162 -15.19 17.76 -2.59
N ALA A 163 -15.65 18.52 -3.59
CA ALA A 163 -16.22 17.95 -4.82
C ALA A 163 -15.18 17.14 -5.61
N GLY A 164 -13.95 17.63 -5.74
CA GLY A 164 -12.86 16.91 -6.40
C GLY A 164 -12.44 15.65 -5.66
N LEU A 165 -12.30 15.73 -4.32
CA LEU A 165 -11.99 14.57 -3.48
C LEU A 165 -13.09 13.50 -3.53
N ALA A 166 -14.37 13.91 -3.59
CA ALA A 166 -15.49 12.99 -3.77
C ALA A 166 -15.39 12.25 -5.13
N ARG A 167 -15.11 12.98 -6.22
CA ARG A 167 -14.90 12.35 -7.54
C ARG A 167 -13.74 11.37 -7.53
N ILE A 168 -12.62 11.71 -6.88
CA ILE A 168 -11.48 10.80 -6.71
C ILE A 168 -11.89 9.57 -5.91
N GLY A 169 -12.61 9.74 -4.78
CA GLY A 169 -13.09 8.66 -3.93
C GLY A 169 -14.02 7.68 -4.67
N GLU A 170 -14.98 8.19 -5.46
CA GLU A 170 -15.87 7.38 -6.30
C GLU A 170 -15.08 6.55 -7.32
N THR A 171 -14.09 7.15 -7.96
CA THR A 171 -13.22 6.47 -8.92
C THR A 171 -12.39 5.37 -8.26
N MET A 172 -11.83 5.64 -7.09
CA MET A 172 -11.06 4.64 -6.34
C MET A 172 -11.95 3.52 -5.78
N ALA A 173 -13.19 3.82 -5.40
CA ALA A 173 -14.16 2.80 -5.02
C ALA A 173 -14.53 1.89 -6.21
N TRP A 174 -14.69 2.46 -7.41
CA TRP A 174 -14.85 1.68 -8.63
C TRP A 174 -13.63 0.77 -8.87
N PHE A 175 -12.42 1.34 -8.80
CA PHE A 175 -11.19 0.58 -9.00
C PHE A 175 -11.00 -0.56 -8.01
N ALA A 176 -11.36 -0.35 -6.73
CA ALA A 176 -11.35 -1.39 -5.71
C ALA A 176 -12.33 -2.54 -6.07
N ARG A 177 -13.58 -2.21 -6.46
CA ARG A 177 -14.58 -3.22 -6.87
C ARG A 177 -14.11 -4.04 -8.07
N GLU A 178 -13.61 -3.38 -9.12
CA GLU A 178 -13.10 -4.07 -10.31
C GLU A 178 -11.91 -4.98 -9.98
N SER A 179 -11.02 -4.53 -9.09
CA SER A 179 -9.89 -5.34 -8.65
C SER A 179 -10.32 -6.59 -7.87
N ILE A 180 -11.32 -6.47 -7.00
CA ILE A 180 -11.88 -7.61 -6.27
C ILE A 180 -12.61 -8.56 -7.23
N ALA A 181 -13.40 -8.03 -8.17
CA ALA A 181 -14.05 -8.83 -9.21
C ALA A 181 -13.03 -9.57 -10.10
N ALA A 182 -11.85 -9.00 -10.27
CA ALA A 182 -10.71 -9.60 -10.99
C ALA A 182 -9.93 -10.65 -10.17
N GLY A 183 -10.32 -10.90 -8.90
CA GLY A 183 -9.76 -11.95 -8.05
C GLY A 183 -8.87 -11.48 -6.91
N ALA A 184 -8.72 -10.18 -6.68
CA ALA A 184 -8.02 -9.68 -5.49
C ALA A 184 -8.71 -10.16 -4.21
N ALA A 185 -7.92 -10.55 -3.21
CA ALA A 185 -8.42 -10.93 -1.89
C ALA A 185 -8.93 -9.70 -1.10
N GLY A 186 -8.50 -8.53 -1.50
CA GLY A 186 -8.83 -7.23 -0.93
C GLY A 186 -7.89 -6.15 -1.46
N ILE A 187 -7.78 -5.05 -0.72
CA ILE A 187 -6.97 -3.92 -1.10
C ILE A 187 -5.88 -3.60 -0.05
N PHE A 188 -4.76 -3.07 -0.53
CA PHE A 188 -3.77 -2.36 0.26
C PHE A 188 -4.06 -0.87 0.13
N TYR A 189 -4.78 -0.33 1.12
CA TYR A 189 -5.23 1.06 1.11
C TYR A 189 -4.17 1.97 1.71
N ALA A 190 -3.55 2.84 0.89
CA ALA A 190 -2.41 3.64 1.30
C ALA A 190 -2.78 5.11 1.53
N ILE A 191 -2.45 5.62 2.73
CA ILE A 191 -2.58 7.01 3.12
C ILE A 191 -1.18 7.60 3.32
N ASN A 192 -0.81 8.54 2.49
CA ASN A 192 0.49 9.23 2.52
C ASN A 192 0.35 10.61 1.82
N PRO A 193 0.96 11.68 2.31
CA PRO A 193 1.64 11.85 3.61
C PRO A 193 0.71 12.28 4.75
N LEU A 194 -0.61 12.34 4.47
CA LEU A 194 -1.57 12.98 5.36
C LEU A 194 -1.89 12.18 6.63
N ALA A 195 -1.57 10.85 6.65
CA ALA A 195 -1.68 10.04 7.86
C ALA A 195 -0.63 10.39 8.94
N ASN A 196 0.26 11.33 8.68
CA ASN A 196 1.25 11.80 9.62
C ASN A 196 0.69 12.99 10.41
N MET A 197 0.60 12.86 11.73
CA MET A 197 0.03 13.88 12.62
C MET A 197 0.77 15.23 12.61
N THR A 198 2.02 15.26 12.12
CA THR A 198 2.75 16.52 11.91
C THR A 198 2.41 17.18 10.57
N THR A 199 1.82 16.44 9.65
CA THR A 199 1.37 16.93 8.34
C THR A 199 -0.05 17.46 8.40
N MET A 200 -0.95 16.73 9.05
CA MET A 200 -2.35 17.09 9.25
C MET A 200 -2.77 16.60 10.64
N ALA A 201 -3.39 17.49 11.44
CA ALA A 201 -3.86 17.11 12.75
C ALA A 201 -5.01 16.06 12.66
N PRO A 202 -5.14 15.12 13.61
CA PRO A 202 -6.15 14.07 13.54
C PRO A 202 -7.59 14.58 13.36
N ASP A 203 -7.97 15.63 14.07
CA ASP A 203 -9.30 16.27 13.97
C ASP A 203 -9.51 16.96 12.61
N GLU A 204 -8.46 17.51 12.03
CA GLU A 204 -8.49 18.07 10.68
C GLU A 204 -8.65 16.96 9.64
N TYR A 205 -7.90 15.85 9.78
CA TYR A 205 -8.03 14.68 8.91
C TYR A 205 -9.43 14.09 8.97
N GLU A 206 -9.95 13.89 10.17
CA GLU A 206 -11.30 13.35 10.40
C GLU A 206 -12.37 14.19 9.68
N ARG A 207 -12.26 15.49 9.76
CA ARG A 207 -13.22 16.41 9.16
C ARG A 207 -13.09 16.52 7.64
N ILE A 208 -11.85 16.53 7.10
CA ILE A 208 -11.59 16.87 5.70
C ILE A 208 -11.41 15.63 4.83
N MET A 209 -10.69 14.59 5.29
CA MET A 209 -10.28 13.46 4.45
C MET A 209 -11.07 12.18 4.71
N LEU A 210 -11.37 11.88 5.96
CA LEU A 210 -11.98 10.62 6.38
C LEU A 210 -13.30 10.27 5.67
N PRO A 211 -14.21 11.24 5.35
CA PRO A 211 -15.42 10.92 4.59
C PRO A 211 -15.14 10.31 3.21
N PHE A 212 -14.08 10.78 2.54
CA PHE A 212 -13.70 10.29 1.21
C PHE A 212 -12.96 8.94 1.27
N ASP A 213 -12.18 8.71 2.34
CA ASP A 213 -11.57 7.41 2.60
C ASP A 213 -12.65 6.34 2.80
N ARG A 214 -13.67 6.63 3.62
CA ARG A 214 -14.80 5.72 3.84
C ARG A 214 -15.56 5.42 2.54
N ALA A 215 -15.78 6.43 1.72
CA ALA A 215 -16.43 6.25 0.41
C ALA A 215 -15.57 5.35 -0.51
N THR A 216 -14.26 5.51 -0.50
CA THR A 216 -13.32 4.67 -1.26
C THR A 216 -13.36 3.23 -0.76
N LEU A 217 -13.26 3.03 0.55
CA LEU A 217 -13.23 1.69 1.17
C LEU A 217 -14.53 0.90 0.98
N ALA A 218 -15.68 1.57 0.83
CA ALA A 218 -16.94 0.92 0.47
C ALA A 218 -16.85 0.16 -0.87
N GLY A 219 -15.90 0.50 -1.74
CA GLY A 219 -15.58 -0.28 -2.94
C GLY A 219 -14.94 -1.65 -2.66
N ALA A 220 -14.42 -1.85 -1.46
CA ALA A 220 -13.81 -3.11 -1.01
C ALA A 220 -14.70 -3.90 -0.04
N ASP A 221 -15.96 -3.51 0.13
CA ASP A 221 -16.91 -4.20 1.00
C ASP A 221 -17.06 -5.66 0.56
N GLY A 222 -16.96 -6.58 1.53
CA GLY A 222 -17.03 -8.03 1.30
C GLY A 222 -15.71 -8.70 0.92
N ALA A 223 -14.64 -7.95 0.69
CA ALA A 223 -13.29 -8.53 0.63
C ALA A 223 -12.87 -9.03 2.02
N TRP A 224 -12.07 -10.11 2.06
CA TRP A 224 -11.71 -10.75 3.33
C TRP A 224 -10.33 -10.35 3.86
N PHE A 225 -9.56 -9.56 3.10
CA PHE A 225 -8.22 -9.13 3.47
C PHE A 225 -7.95 -7.70 2.99
N ASN A 226 -8.39 -6.71 3.76
CA ASN A 226 -8.08 -5.30 3.51
C ASN A 226 -6.98 -4.83 4.47
N MET A 227 -5.90 -4.31 3.93
CA MET A 227 -4.76 -3.79 4.71
C MET A 227 -4.69 -2.27 4.59
N LEU A 228 -4.74 -1.57 5.72
CA LEU A 228 -4.49 -0.14 5.80
C LEU A 228 -2.99 0.12 5.91
N HIS A 229 -2.43 0.99 5.07
CA HIS A 229 -1.05 1.45 5.17
C HIS A 229 -0.99 2.91 5.60
N LEU A 230 -0.34 3.15 6.74
CA LEU A 230 -0.04 4.47 7.26
C LEU A 230 1.45 4.77 7.02
N CYS A 231 1.74 5.77 6.18
CA CYS A 231 3.10 6.03 5.72
C CYS A 231 3.75 7.22 6.41
N GLY A 232 5.02 7.07 6.76
CA GLY A 232 5.86 8.12 7.33
C GLY A 232 5.97 8.07 8.86
N PRO A 233 6.62 9.08 9.45
CA PRO A 233 6.77 9.18 10.90
C PRO A 233 5.48 9.70 11.56
N ASN A 234 5.35 9.51 12.88
CA ASN A 234 4.23 9.99 13.69
C ASN A 234 2.85 9.65 13.08
N VAL A 235 2.66 8.39 12.68
CA VAL A 235 1.40 7.95 12.05
C VAL A 235 0.21 8.07 13.01
N ASP A 236 -0.91 8.51 12.45
CA ASP A 236 -2.18 8.58 13.18
C ASP A 236 -2.84 7.22 13.25
N THR A 237 -2.66 6.52 14.37
CA THR A 237 -3.25 5.20 14.59
C THR A 237 -4.75 5.23 14.91
N SER A 238 -5.38 6.40 15.15
CA SER A 238 -6.83 6.51 15.29
C SER A 238 -7.57 6.19 14.00
N LEU A 239 -6.91 6.34 12.86
CA LEU A 239 -7.44 5.95 11.55
C LEU A 239 -7.72 4.45 11.44
N VAL A 240 -7.05 3.60 12.23
CA VAL A 240 -7.33 2.17 12.28
C VAL A 240 -8.75 1.92 12.83
N GLU A 241 -9.11 2.61 13.91
CA GLU A 241 -10.45 2.50 14.51
C GLU A 241 -11.53 3.14 13.63
N ALA A 242 -11.19 4.22 12.94
CA ALA A 242 -12.10 4.96 12.07
C ALA A 242 -12.42 4.22 10.75
N LEU A 243 -11.45 3.49 10.19
CA LEU A 243 -11.54 2.82 8.89
C LEU A 243 -11.74 1.30 8.98
N ARG A 244 -11.45 0.68 10.12
CA ARG A 244 -11.69 -0.75 10.44
C ARG A 244 -11.15 -1.72 9.38
N PRO A 245 -9.87 -1.67 9.03
CA PRO A 245 -9.26 -2.66 8.15
C PRO A 245 -9.14 -4.01 8.84
N ASP A 246 -8.83 -5.08 8.08
CA ASP A 246 -8.50 -6.39 8.63
C ASP A 246 -7.06 -6.45 9.18
N CYS A 247 -6.18 -5.61 8.65
CA CYS A 247 -4.78 -5.52 9.04
C CYS A 247 -4.25 -4.09 8.86
N VAL A 248 -3.26 -3.68 9.65
CA VAL A 248 -2.60 -2.38 9.52
C VAL A 248 -1.10 -2.53 9.31
N ASN A 249 -0.55 -1.78 8.34
CA ASN A 249 0.87 -1.74 8.00
C ASN A 249 1.45 -0.34 8.20
N TRP A 250 2.62 -0.27 8.82
CA TRP A 250 3.43 0.95 8.96
C TRP A 250 4.89 0.60 9.22
N SER A 251 5.79 1.58 9.14
CA SER A 251 7.20 1.40 9.51
C SER A 251 7.41 1.67 11.00
N ILE A 252 7.80 0.65 11.75
CA ILE A 252 8.20 0.79 13.18
C ILE A 252 9.55 1.50 13.34
N HIS A 253 10.28 1.68 12.25
CA HIS A 253 11.60 2.31 12.22
C HIS A 253 11.53 3.82 11.98
N ASP A 254 10.38 4.33 11.54
CA ASP A 254 10.19 5.77 11.36
C ASP A 254 9.90 6.43 12.72
N ALA A 255 10.43 7.65 12.91
CA ALA A 255 10.38 8.34 14.19
C ALA A 255 8.95 8.54 14.72
N GLY A 256 8.76 8.31 16.01
CA GLY A 256 7.48 8.48 16.69
C GLY A 256 6.44 7.40 16.44
N ASN A 257 6.77 6.39 15.65
CA ASN A 257 5.85 5.30 15.37
C ASN A 257 5.83 4.25 16.49
N PRO A 258 4.66 3.66 16.80
CA PRO A 258 4.52 2.65 17.83
C PRO A 258 5.14 1.31 17.38
N ARG A 259 5.42 0.43 18.35
CA ARG A 259 5.83 -0.96 18.11
C ARG A 259 4.64 -1.81 17.62
N LEU A 260 4.93 -2.91 16.93
CA LEU A 260 3.89 -3.82 16.42
C LEU A 260 2.97 -4.33 17.53
N ALA A 261 3.55 -4.82 18.63
CA ALA A 261 2.78 -5.35 19.75
C ALA A 261 1.83 -4.33 20.37
N ASP A 262 2.27 -3.06 20.48
CA ASP A 262 1.47 -2.01 21.13
C ASP A 262 0.14 -1.77 20.36
N ILE A 263 0.19 -1.77 19.03
CA ILE A 263 -1.00 -1.58 18.18
C ILE A 263 -1.84 -2.84 18.15
N ARG A 264 -1.22 -4.01 17.93
CA ARG A 264 -1.95 -5.29 17.91
C ARG A 264 -2.76 -5.50 19.18
N ASP A 265 -2.14 -5.30 20.35
CA ASP A 265 -2.77 -5.60 21.63
C ASP A 265 -3.81 -4.55 22.03
N ARG A 266 -3.52 -3.27 21.74
CA ARG A 266 -4.46 -2.16 22.03
C ARG A 266 -5.70 -2.23 21.16
N LEU A 267 -5.53 -2.45 19.85
CA LEU A 267 -6.63 -2.39 18.88
C LEU A 267 -7.20 -3.78 18.54
N ARG A 268 -6.55 -4.85 19.02
CA ARG A 268 -6.92 -6.24 18.74
C ARG A 268 -7.08 -6.50 17.24
N ILE A 269 -6.10 -6.05 16.47
CA ILE A 269 -6.05 -6.15 15.02
C ILE A 269 -4.74 -6.81 14.57
N ALA A 270 -4.75 -7.49 13.44
CA ALA A 270 -3.52 -7.96 12.81
C ALA A 270 -2.63 -6.79 12.39
N VAL A 271 -1.32 -6.97 12.54
CA VAL A 271 -0.32 -5.96 12.20
C VAL A 271 0.64 -6.51 11.14
N ALA A 272 1.01 -5.67 10.19
CA ALA A 272 1.98 -5.99 9.14
C ALA A 272 3.16 -5.03 9.24
N GLY A 273 4.37 -5.53 9.14
CA GLY A 273 5.59 -4.71 9.24
C GLY A 273 6.75 -5.46 9.85
N GLY A 274 7.68 -4.72 10.40
CA GLY A 274 8.85 -5.23 11.12
C GLY A 274 10.15 -5.05 10.36
N LEU A 275 10.13 -4.98 9.02
CA LEU A 275 11.32 -4.79 8.22
C LEU A 275 11.45 -3.34 7.76
N HIS A 276 12.65 -2.81 7.86
CA HIS A 276 12.96 -1.50 7.31
C HIS A 276 13.04 -1.57 5.77
N ARG A 277 12.40 -0.64 5.08
CA ARG A 277 12.30 -0.64 3.61
C ARG A 277 13.63 -0.47 2.86
N ASP A 278 14.64 0.14 3.49
CA ASP A 278 15.93 0.41 2.84
C ASP A 278 17.02 -0.55 3.32
N HIS A 279 17.26 -0.59 4.62
CA HIS A 279 18.30 -1.42 5.21
C HIS A 279 17.70 -2.21 6.38
N PRO A 280 17.91 -3.56 6.44
CA PRO A 280 18.85 -4.33 5.62
C PRO A 280 18.27 -4.94 4.33
N ILE A 281 16.93 -4.95 4.14
CA ILE A 281 16.31 -5.73 3.04
C ILE A 281 16.84 -5.35 1.65
N ARG A 282 17.12 -4.07 1.43
CA ARG A 282 17.59 -3.56 0.13
C ARG A 282 19.12 -3.54 0.03
N THR A 283 19.82 -3.15 1.07
CA THR A 283 21.25 -2.84 0.99
C THR A 283 22.12 -3.62 1.98
N GLY A 284 21.53 -4.30 2.94
CA GLY A 284 22.23 -5.08 3.97
C GLY A 284 22.54 -6.52 3.56
N SER A 285 23.01 -7.29 4.52
CA SER A 285 23.26 -8.72 4.40
C SER A 285 22.04 -9.55 4.79
N ALA A 286 21.99 -10.80 4.32
CA ALA A 286 20.97 -11.76 4.72
C ALA A 286 20.93 -11.99 6.25
N GLU A 287 22.08 -11.92 6.93
CA GLU A 287 22.14 -12.08 8.40
C GLU A 287 21.51 -10.89 9.13
N GLU A 288 21.68 -9.68 8.63
CA GLU A 288 21.01 -8.50 9.18
C GLU A 288 19.50 -8.58 8.98
N VAL A 289 19.04 -9.06 7.81
CA VAL A 289 17.60 -9.32 7.56
C VAL A 289 17.06 -10.38 8.52
N ARG A 290 17.81 -11.49 8.74
CA ARG A 290 17.40 -12.53 9.70
C ARG A 290 17.20 -11.97 11.10
N ARG A 291 18.13 -11.16 11.57
CA ARG A 291 18.06 -10.55 12.91
C ARG A 291 16.85 -9.62 13.03
N GLU A 292 16.65 -8.73 12.07
CA GLU A 292 15.51 -7.80 12.07
C GLU A 292 14.17 -8.54 12.01
N ALA A 293 14.06 -9.55 11.16
CA ALA A 293 12.86 -10.39 11.04
C ALA A 293 12.56 -11.16 12.35
N ALA A 294 13.58 -11.75 12.97
CA ALA A 294 13.43 -12.46 14.24
C ALA A 294 12.97 -11.51 15.36
N ASP A 295 13.56 -10.31 15.45
CA ASP A 295 13.18 -9.29 16.41
C ASP A 295 11.72 -8.84 16.21
N ALA A 296 11.27 -8.67 14.96
CA ALA A 296 9.90 -8.30 14.64
C ALA A 296 8.90 -9.40 15.04
N ILE A 297 9.21 -10.68 14.75
CA ILE A 297 8.36 -11.81 15.13
C ILE A 297 8.31 -11.95 16.66
N ALA A 298 9.44 -11.77 17.35
CA ALA A 298 9.50 -11.84 18.82
C ALA A 298 8.61 -10.80 19.50
N GLN A 299 8.47 -9.58 18.93
CA GLN A 299 7.57 -8.54 19.45
C GLN A 299 6.11 -9.02 19.57
N THR A 300 5.66 -9.83 18.63
CA THR A 300 4.28 -10.31 18.55
C THR A 300 4.11 -11.76 18.97
N SER A 301 5.20 -12.45 19.31
CA SER A 301 5.21 -13.89 19.54
C SER A 301 4.62 -14.69 18.37
N GLY A 302 4.77 -14.19 17.16
CA GLY A 302 4.27 -14.76 15.92
C GLY A 302 2.73 -14.78 15.78
N ARG A 303 1.99 -14.04 16.61
CA ARG A 303 0.51 -13.99 16.58
C ARG A 303 0.00 -12.67 16.06
N GLY A 304 -0.99 -12.73 15.15
CA GLY A 304 -1.57 -11.53 14.58
C GLY A 304 -0.54 -10.66 13.83
N HIS A 305 0.50 -11.27 13.28
CA HIS A 305 1.61 -10.59 12.63
C HIS A 305 1.85 -11.14 11.23
N LEU A 306 1.91 -10.22 10.28
CA LEU A 306 2.37 -10.46 8.92
C LEU A 306 3.76 -9.80 8.78
N LEU A 307 4.80 -10.60 8.58
CA LEU A 307 6.17 -10.10 8.44
C LEU A 307 6.36 -9.46 7.06
N THR A 308 6.53 -8.15 7.04
CA THR A 308 6.62 -7.36 5.80
C THR A 308 7.54 -6.15 5.97
N PRO A 309 7.98 -5.53 4.87
CA PRO A 309 8.48 -4.16 4.96
C PRO A 309 7.41 -3.20 5.49
N GLY A 310 7.85 -2.20 6.24
CA GLY A 310 6.97 -1.15 6.75
C GLY A 310 6.50 -0.15 5.69
N CYS A 311 7.11 -0.18 4.50
CA CYS A 311 6.73 0.58 3.31
C CYS A 311 7.37 -0.06 2.07
N SER A 312 7.13 0.48 0.87
CA SER A 312 7.70 -0.04 -0.39
C SER A 312 9.22 0.03 -0.40
N VAL A 313 9.86 -1.09 -0.71
CA VAL A 313 11.29 -1.16 -1.04
C VAL A 313 11.51 -0.52 -2.41
N SER A 314 12.39 0.47 -2.51
CA SER A 314 12.45 1.29 -3.72
C SER A 314 13.87 1.79 -4.03
N PRO A 315 14.44 1.35 -5.15
CA PRO A 315 13.97 0.31 -6.07
C PRO A 315 14.05 -1.10 -5.46
N TRP A 316 13.32 -2.05 -6.05
CA TRP A 316 13.42 -3.46 -5.66
C TRP A 316 14.82 -3.99 -5.92
N PRO A 317 15.48 -4.66 -4.94
CA PRO A 317 16.87 -5.07 -5.06
C PRO A 317 17.01 -6.40 -5.83
N VAL A 318 16.87 -6.35 -7.16
CA VAL A 318 16.94 -7.53 -8.05
C VAL A 318 18.19 -8.37 -7.78
N ASP A 319 19.33 -7.73 -7.53
CA ASP A 319 20.61 -8.40 -7.27
C ASP A 319 20.74 -8.98 -5.83
N ARG A 320 19.74 -8.73 -4.98
CA ARG A 320 19.71 -9.13 -3.57
C ARG A 320 18.38 -9.73 -3.15
N GLU A 321 17.69 -10.39 -4.05
CA GLU A 321 16.43 -11.11 -3.73
C GLU A 321 16.62 -12.17 -2.63
N ASP A 322 17.84 -12.67 -2.44
CA ASP A 322 18.17 -13.56 -1.33
C ASP A 322 17.84 -12.95 0.05
N ASN A 323 17.91 -11.62 0.18
CA ASN A 323 17.48 -10.93 1.38
C ASN A 323 15.97 -11.10 1.67
N ALA A 324 15.13 -11.16 0.64
CA ALA A 324 13.70 -11.46 0.81
C ALA A 324 13.43 -12.96 0.99
N ARG A 325 14.26 -13.84 0.40
CA ARG A 325 14.12 -15.30 0.55
C ARG A 325 14.30 -15.76 1.97
N VAL A 326 15.24 -15.15 2.72
CA VAL A 326 15.49 -15.56 4.12
C VAL A 326 14.30 -15.33 5.04
N LEU A 327 13.30 -14.55 4.63
CA LEU A 327 12.10 -14.29 5.45
C LEU A 327 11.32 -15.56 5.75
N ALA A 328 11.21 -16.47 4.76
CA ALA A 328 10.53 -17.76 4.95
C ALA A 328 11.28 -18.65 5.94
N GLU A 329 12.62 -18.69 5.86
CA GLU A 329 13.49 -19.46 6.77
C GLU A 329 13.35 -18.96 8.22
N VAL A 330 13.41 -17.64 8.42
CA VAL A 330 13.30 -17.02 9.74
C VAL A 330 11.91 -17.26 10.33
N ALA A 331 10.87 -17.03 9.55
CA ALA A 331 9.50 -17.22 10.03
C ALA A 331 9.23 -18.69 10.43
N ALA A 332 9.86 -19.66 9.76
CA ALA A 332 9.74 -21.08 10.10
C ALA A 332 10.53 -21.48 11.35
N SER A 333 11.52 -20.68 11.75
CA SER A 333 12.41 -20.97 12.89
C SER A 333 11.99 -20.28 14.19
N ALA A 334 11.01 -19.36 14.13
CA ALA A 334 10.51 -18.56 15.24
C ALA A 334 9.19 -19.11 15.80
#